data_d53a48426f4b0290ae39fbaa75afac64
#
_entry.id   d53a48426f4b0290ae39fbaa75afac64
#
_cell.length_a   1.000
_cell.length_b   1.000
_cell.length_c   1.000
_cell.angle_alpha   90.00
_cell.angle_beta   90.00
_cell.angle_gamma   90.00
#
_symmetry.space_group_name_H-M   'P 1'
#
loop_
_entity.id
_entity.type
_entity.pdbx_description
1 polymer ?
#
loop_
_entity_poly.entity_id
_entity_poly.type
_entity_poly.pdbx_seq_one_letter_code
_entity_poly.pdbx_strand_id
1 'polypeptide(L)'
;MAYERKMEKDIRCPLEYGMALFGGKWKSRILCVLAGQGTLRYSALRKQMGNITDAVLAAALKELLADDMIQRKSYDEIPPRVEYALSEKGRSVIPILQSICQWAGGYFKEEEAHAMTQCQKCDYH
;
A
#
# COMPACT_ATOMS: atom_id res chain seq x y z
N MET A 1 11.39 0.38 18.17
CA MET A 1 10.41 -0.57 18.68
C MET A 1 9.46 -0.97 17.56
N ALA A 2 9.17 -2.24 17.46
CA ALA A 2 8.21 -2.68 16.47
C ALA A 2 6.83 -2.13 16.81
N TYR A 3 6.03 -1.93 15.78
CA TYR A 3 4.66 -1.51 15.98
C TYR A 3 3.90 -2.57 16.78
N GLU A 4 3.30 -2.16 17.88
CA GLU A 4 2.46 -3.03 18.67
C GLU A 4 1.02 -2.58 18.54
N ARG A 5 0.17 -3.51 18.21
CA ARG A 5 -1.26 -3.25 18.20
C ARG A 5 -1.72 -3.18 19.63
N LYS A 6 -2.48 -2.15 19.95
CA LYS A 6 -2.96 -1.95 21.32
C LYS A 6 -3.87 -3.06 21.78
N MET A 7 -4.51 -3.74 20.86
CA MET A 7 -5.43 -4.81 21.15
C MET A 7 -5.19 -5.93 20.18
N GLU A 8 -5.26 -7.13 20.68
CA GLU A 8 -5.31 -8.27 19.80
C GLU A 8 -6.56 -8.17 18.96
N LYS A 9 -6.41 -8.37 17.66
CA LYS A 9 -7.56 -8.26 16.77
C LYS A 9 -8.47 -9.45 16.94
N ASP A 10 -9.75 -9.17 17.04
CA ASP A 10 -10.79 -10.19 17.05
C ASP A 10 -11.06 -10.63 15.62
N ILE A 11 -10.13 -11.39 15.07
CA ILE A 11 -10.22 -11.90 13.70
C ILE A 11 -10.87 -13.26 13.73
N ARG A 12 -12.03 -13.39 13.09
CA ARG A 12 -12.85 -14.58 13.14
C ARG A 12 -12.89 -15.35 11.83
N CYS A 13 -12.40 -14.79 10.73
CA CYS A 13 -12.40 -15.49 9.46
C CYS A 13 -11.30 -14.95 8.56
N PRO A 14 -10.94 -15.70 7.49
CA PRO A 14 -9.90 -15.24 6.56
C PRO A 14 -10.17 -13.88 5.93
N LEU A 15 -11.43 -13.54 5.66
CA LEU A 15 -11.77 -12.24 5.12
C LEU A 15 -11.31 -11.13 6.05
N GLU A 16 -11.58 -11.28 7.34
CA GLU A 16 -11.19 -10.27 8.33
C GLU A 16 -9.68 -10.15 8.44
N TYR A 17 -8.98 -11.27 8.35
CA TYR A 17 -7.53 -11.26 8.33
C TYR A 17 -7.02 -10.45 7.12
N GLY A 18 -7.56 -10.75 5.94
CA GLY A 18 -7.17 -10.04 4.73
C GLY A 18 -7.44 -8.55 4.81
N MET A 19 -8.62 -8.18 5.30
CA MET A 19 -8.97 -6.77 5.45
C MET A 19 -8.01 -6.05 6.39
N ALA A 20 -7.52 -6.72 7.40
CA ALA A 20 -6.55 -6.12 8.32
C ALA A 20 -5.21 -5.85 7.63
N LEU A 21 -4.84 -6.65 6.63
CA LEU A 21 -3.56 -6.51 5.92
C LEU A 21 -3.54 -5.31 4.97
N PHE A 22 -4.65 -5.03 4.31
CA PHE A 22 -4.65 -3.97 3.28
C PHE A 22 -5.76 -2.94 3.46
N GLY A 23 -6.59 -3.11 4.47
CA GLY A 23 -7.71 -2.21 4.70
C GLY A 23 -7.27 -0.82 5.08
N GLY A 24 -8.20 0.13 4.93
CA GLY A 24 -7.92 1.51 5.20
C GLY A 24 -7.35 2.24 3.99
N LYS A 25 -7.36 3.55 4.11
CA LYS A 25 -7.02 4.44 2.99
C LYS A 25 -5.56 4.32 2.55
N TRP A 26 -4.65 4.32 3.50
CA TRP A 26 -3.24 4.51 3.16
C TRP A 26 -2.53 3.21 2.77
N LYS A 27 -2.83 2.10 3.43
CA LYS A 27 -2.16 0.83 3.10
C LYS A 27 -2.48 0.36 1.69
N SER A 28 -3.77 0.39 1.32
CA SER A 28 -4.14 -0.01 -0.04
C SER A 28 -3.53 0.91 -1.09
N ARG A 29 -3.46 2.22 -0.80
CA ARG A 29 -2.82 3.16 -1.73
C ARG A 29 -1.34 2.85 -1.94
N ILE A 30 -0.62 2.55 -0.85
CA ILE A 30 0.80 2.19 -0.94
C ILE A 30 0.98 0.93 -1.79
N LEU A 31 0.17 -0.08 -1.55
CA LEU A 31 0.26 -1.33 -2.32
C LEU A 31 0.02 -1.07 -3.80
N CYS A 32 -0.98 -0.28 -4.14
CA CYS A 32 -1.28 0.06 -5.53
C CYS A 32 -0.17 0.87 -6.18
N VAL A 33 0.41 1.83 -5.46
CA VAL A 33 1.53 2.62 -5.98
C VAL A 33 2.72 1.72 -6.30
N LEU A 34 3.07 0.84 -5.36
CA LEU A 34 4.21 -0.06 -5.57
C LEU A 34 3.94 -1.08 -6.67
N ALA A 35 2.69 -1.49 -6.85
CA ALA A 35 2.34 -2.38 -7.96
C ALA A 35 2.53 -1.69 -9.30
N GLY A 36 2.14 -0.42 -9.39
CA GLY A 36 2.22 0.32 -10.65
C GLY A 36 3.60 0.88 -10.97
N GLN A 37 4.33 1.31 -9.95
CA GLN A 37 5.61 1.99 -10.13
C GLN A 37 6.82 1.09 -9.90
N GLY A 38 6.62 -0.06 -9.25
CA GLY A 38 7.74 -0.93 -8.89
C GLY A 38 8.43 -0.46 -7.62
N THR A 39 9.71 -0.78 -7.51
CA THR A 39 10.51 -0.39 -6.34
C THR A 39 10.71 1.12 -6.30
N LEU A 40 10.42 1.71 -5.15
CA LEU A 40 10.53 3.16 -4.97
C LEU A 40 11.32 3.52 -3.72
N ARG A 41 12.09 4.61 -3.82
CA ARG A 41 12.68 5.24 -2.64
C ARG A 41 11.59 5.92 -1.83
N TYR A 42 11.85 6.13 -0.55
CA TYR A 42 10.88 6.76 0.35
C TYR A 42 10.36 8.09 -0.21
N SER A 43 11.26 8.95 -0.67
CA SER A 43 10.86 10.26 -1.18
C SER A 43 9.97 10.16 -2.41
N ALA A 44 10.26 9.22 -3.30
CA ALA A 44 9.43 9.00 -4.49
C ALA A 44 8.07 8.43 -4.11
N LEU A 45 8.05 7.48 -3.18
CA LEU A 45 6.80 6.92 -2.69
C LEU A 45 5.94 8.00 -2.04
N ARG A 46 6.53 8.83 -1.18
CA ARG A 46 5.80 9.90 -0.52
C ARG A 46 5.20 10.87 -1.55
N LYS A 47 5.96 11.19 -2.57
CA LYS A 47 5.48 12.06 -3.64
C LYS A 47 4.28 11.46 -4.37
N GLN A 48 4.33 10.17 -4.66
CA GLN A 48 3.22 9.47 -5.31
C GLN A 48 1.98 9.41 -4.43
N MET A 49 2.18 9.33 -3.11
CA MET A 49 1.06 9.30 -2.17
C MET A 49 0.34 10.64 -2.05
N GLY A 50 1.01 11.72 -2.41
CA GLY A 50 0.42 13.04 -2.41
C GLY A 50 0.23 13.62 -1.02
N ASN A 51 -1.01 13.75 -0.61
CA ASN A 51 -1.38 14.46 0.61
C ASN A 51 -1.28 13.59 1.86
N ILE A 52 -0.07 13.17 2.20
CA ILE A 52 0.17 12.34 3.38
C ILE A 52 1.26 12.99 4.24
N THR A 53 1.12 12.87 5.56
CA THR A 53 2.19 13.32 6.46
C THR A 53 3.24 12.24 6.61
N ASP A 54 4.47 12.64 6.99
CA ASP A 54 5.52 11.67 7.23
C ASP A 54 5.15 10.68 8.33
N ALA A 55 4.49 11.15 9.38
CA ALA A 55 4.10 10.29 10.49
C ALA A 55 3.12 9.21 10.05
N VAL A 56 2.14 9.58 9.23
CA VAL A 56 1.13 8.63 8.74
C VAL A 56 1.75 7.64 7.76
N LEU A 57 2.61 8.12 6.87
CA LEU A 57 3.29 7.23 5.92
C LEU A 57 4.20 6.25 6.65
N ALA A 58 4.98 6.73 7.63
CA ALA A 58 5.86 5.88 8.40
C ALA A 58 5.08 4.80 9.16
N ALA A 59 3.94 5.16 9.74
CA ALA A 59 3.10 4.19 10.45
C ALA A 59 2.54 3.13 9.51
N ALA A 60 2.05 3.54 8.34
CA ALA A 60 1.51 2.62 7.36
C ALA A 60 2.58 1.66 6.82
N LEU A 61 3.77 2.18 6.53
CA LEU A 61 4.89 1.36 6.06
C LEU A 61 5.30 0.33 7.13
N LYS A 62 5.31 0.76 8.39
CA LYS A 62 5.66 -0.12 9.50
C LYS A 62 4.68 -1.30 9.62
N GLU A 63 3.39 -1.03 9.49
CA GLU A 63 2.38 -2.08 9.53
C GLU A 63 2.54 -3.03 8.35
N LEU A 64 2.73 -2.49 7.15
CA LEU A 64 2.90 -3.32 5.95
C LEU A 64 4.15 -4.19 6.04
N LEU A 65 5.24 -3.65 6.60
CA LEU A 65 6.45 -4.43 6.82
C LEU A 65 6.22 -5.54 7.85
N ALA A 66 5.55 -5.21 8.96
CA ALA A 66 5.25 -6.18 10.01
C ALA A 66 4.39 -7.33 9.50
N ASP A 67 3.49 -7.05 8.57
CA ASP A 67 2.61 -8.05 7.98
C ASP A 67 3.21 -8.72 6.74
N ASP A 68 4.47 -8.43 6.43
CA ASP A 68 5.20 -8.99 5.30
C ASP A 68 4.54 -8.70 3.95
N MET A 69 3.89 -7.56 3.82
CA MET A 69 3.27 -7.14 2.57
C MET A 69 4.23 -6.41 1.66
N ILE A 70 5.24 -5.78 2.24
CA ILE A 70 6.27 -5.06 1.50
C ILE A 70 7.64 -5.42 2.06
N GLN A 71 8.66 -5.11 1.28
CA GLN A 71 10.06 -5.30 1.65
C GLN A 71 10.74 -3.95 1.66
N ARG A 72 11.72 -3.82 2.56
CA ARG A 72 12.53 -2.63 2.68
C ARG A 72 13.99 -3.02 2.50
N LYS A 73 14.66 -2.34 1.60
CA LYS A 73 16.07 -2.60 1.34
C LYS A 73 16.87 -1.32 1.58
N SER A 74 17.87 -1.43 2.43
CA SER A 74 18.79 -0.34 2.70
C SER A 74 20.10 -0.57 1.94
N TYR A 75 20.63 0.52 1.40
CA TYR A 75 21.90 0.47 0.66
C TYR A 75 22.92 1.27 1.45
N ASP A 76 24.11 0.70 1.60
CA ASP A 76 25.21 1.33 2.28
C ASP A 76 25.90 2.31 1.32
N GLU A 77 25.28 3.44 1.14
CA GLU A 77 25.71 4.48 0.22
C GLU A 77 25.78 5.82 0.95
N ILE A 78 26.39 6.81 0.30
CA ILE A 78 26.43 8.17 0.79
C ILE A 78 25.84 9.07 -0.29
N PRO A 79 24.64 9.67 -0.09
CA PRO A 79 23.79 9.51 1.11
C PRO A 79 23.12 8.14 1.16
N PRO A 80 22.67 7.70 2.34
CA PRO A 80 21.99 6.40 2.46
C PRO A 80 20.73 6.33 1.61
N ARG A 81 20.47 5.16 1.07
CA ARG A 81 19.29 4.93 0.23
C ARG A 81 18.45 3.81 0.83
N VAL A 82 17.15 4.04 0.89
CA VAL A 82 16.19 3.04 1.32
C VAL A 82 15.13 2.90 0.24
N GLU A 83 14.85 1.68 -0.14
CA GLU A 83 13.85 1.37 -1.16
C GLU A 83 12.79 0.45 -0.61
N TYR A 84 11.57 0.61 -1.12
CA TYR A 84 10.42 -0.22 -0.78
C TYR A 84 9.88 -0.90 -2.02
N ALA A 85 9.47 -2.13 -1.86
CA ALA A 85 8.88 -2.92 -2.95
C ALA A 85 7.84 -3.86 -2.38
N LEU A 86 6.95 -4.35 -3.22
CA LEU A 86 6.03 -5.39 -2.81
C LEU A 86 6.79 -6.69 -2.51
N SER A 87 6.38 -7.38 -1.45
CA SER A 87 6.79 -8.74 -1.22
C SER A 87 6.01 -9.66 -2.15
N GLU A 88 6.32 -10.94 -2.12
CA GLU A 88 5.52 -11.93 -2.83
C GLU A 88 4.08 -11.94 -2.32
N LYS A 89 3.93 -11.88 -1.00
CA LYS A 89 2.61 -11.80 -0.37
C LYS A 89 1.87 -10.54 -0.80
N GLY A 90 2.57 -9.40 -0.84
CA GLY A 90 1.96 -8.14 -1.29
C GLY A 90 1.54 -8.19 -2.74
N ARG A 91 2.36 -8.79 -3.61
CA ARG A 91 1.97 -8.93 -5.02
C ARG A 91 0.74 -9.81 -5.18
N SER A 92 0.58 -10.80 -4.33
CA SER A 92 -0.55 -11.74 -4.44
C SER A 92 -1.89 -11.09 -4.16
N VAL A 93 -1.92 -9.97 -3.43
CA VAL A 93 -3.18 -9.28 -3.13
C VAL A 93 -3.60 -8.33 -4.25
N ILE A 94 -2.72 -7.96 -5.15
CA ILE A 94 -3.02 -6.96 -6.18
C ILE A 94 -4.21 -7.37 -7.07
N PRO A 95 -4.28 -8.60 -7.59
CA PRO A 95 -5.46 -9.00 -8.36
C PRO A 95 -6.77 -8.90 -7.56
N ILE A 96 -6.69 -9.13 -6.25
CA ILE A 96 -7.85 -9.01 -5.37
C ILE A 96 -8.28 -7.55 -5.26
N LEU A 97 -7.32 -6.64 -5.09
CA LEU A 97 -7.61 -5.21 -5.05
C LEU A 97 -8.21 -4.74 -6.37
N GLN A 98 -7.70 -5.24 -7.48
CA GLN A 98 -8.24 -4.92 -8.80
C GLN A 98 -9.68 -5.41 -8.94
N SER A 99 -10.00 -6.58 -8.42
CA SER A 99 -11.36 -7.10 -8.42
C SER A 99 -12.30 -6.19 -7.63
N ILE A 100 -11.83 -5.69 -6.49
CA ILE A 100 -12.61 -4.73 -5.72
C ILE A 100 -12.85 -3.46 -6.53
N CYS A 101 -11.82 -2.97 -7.23
CA CYS A 101 -11.94 -1.79 -8.07
C CYS A 101 -12.95 -1.99 -9.19
N GLN A 102 -12.93 -3.15 -9.84
CA GLN A 102 -13.89 -3.46 -10.90
C GLN A 102 -15.32 -3.46 -10.38
N TRP A 103 -15.53 -4.09 -9.25
CA TRP A 103 -16.85 -4.14 -8.63
C TRP A 103 -17.30 -2.75 -8.18
N ALA A 104 -16.45 -2.05 -7.44
CA ALA A 104 -16.79 -0.75 -6.89
C ALA A 104 -16.94 0.31 -7.97
N GLY A 105 -16.17 0.19 -9.05
CA GLY A 105 -16.21 1.14 -10.17
C GLY A 105 -17.56 1.24 -10.83
N GLY A 106 -18.41 0.20 -10.69
CA GLY A 106 -19.77 0.25 -11.21
C GLY A 106 -20.69 1.19 -10.42
N TYR A 107 -20.28 1.56 -9.22
CA TYR A 107 -21.08 2.38 -8.32
C TYR A 107 -20.44 3.71 -7.99
N PHE A 108 -19.12 3.79 -8.08
CA PHE A 108 -18.37 4.99 -7.75
C PHE A 108 -17.98 5.72 -9.03
N LYS A 109 -18.37 7.00 -9.11
CA LYS A 109 -17.96 7.85 -10.24
C LYS A 109 -16.80 8.69 -9.77
N GLU A 110 -15.61 8.30 -10.18
CA GLU A 110 -14.44 9.08 -9.84
C GLU A 110 -14.34 10.32 -10.71
N GLU A 111 -13.92 11.40 -10.07
CA GLU A 111 -13.57 12.61 -10.79
C GLU A 111 -12.10 12.49 -11.17
N GLU A 112 -11.82 12.72 -12.44
CA GLU A 112 -10.49 12.53 -12.99
C GLU A 112 -9.42 13.27 -12.22
N ALA A 113 -9.73 14.46 -11.72
CA ALA A 113 -8.78 15.27 -10.95
C ALA A 113 -8.37 14.62 -9.63
N HIS A 114 -9.16 13.69 -9.12
CA HIS A 114 -8.90 13.03 -7.84
C HIS A 114 -8.38 11.61 -7.99
N ALA A 115 -8.34 11.09 -9.21
CA ALA A 115 -7.83 9.74 -9.43
C ALA A 115 -6.32 9.72 -9.22
N MET A 116 -5.83 8.67 -8.57
CA MET A 116 -4.38 8.49 -8.41
C MET A 116 -3.77 8.10 -9.75
N THR A 117 -2.51 8.50 -9.97
CA THR A 117 -1.82 8.26 -11.23
C THR A 117 -1.82 6.80 -11.63
N GLN A 118 -1.54 5.89 -10.70
CA GLN A 118 -1.54 4.47 -11.00
C GLN A 118 -2.93 3.94 -11.33
N CYS A 119 -3.98 4.57 -10.80
CA CYS A 119 -5.35 4.18 -11.13
C CYS A 119 -5.69 4.53 -12.57
N GLN A 120 -5.20 5.66 -13.05
CA GLN A 120 -5.41 6.08 -14.44
C GLN A 120 -4.77 5.12 -15.43
N LYS A 121 -3.72 4.41 -15.01
CA LYS A 121 -2.98 3.47 -15.85
C LYS A 121 -3.33 2.02 -15.59
N CYS A 122 -4.23 1.76 -14.66
CA CYS A 122 -4.56 0.42 -14.25
C CYS A 122 -5.46 -0.27 -15.27
N ASP A 123 -5.20 -1.55 -15.53
CA ASP A 123 -5.90 -2.31 -16.56
C ASP A 123 -7.40 -2.48 -16.28
N TYR A 124 -7.81 -2.38 -15.02
CA TYR A 124 -9.23 -2.55 -14.71
C TYR A 124 -10.09 -1.38 -15.19
N HIS A 125 -9.46 -0.26 -15.45
CA HIS A 125 -10.16 0.86 -16.05
C HIS A 125 -10.54 0.52 -17.48
#